data_812c9e1417dae986083ad83b05e4708e
#
_entry.id   812c9e1417dae986083ad83b05e4708e
#
_cell.length_a   1.000
_cell.length_b   1.000
_cell.length_c   1.000
_cell.angle_alpha   90.00
_cell.angle_beta   90.00
_cell.angle_gamma   90.00
#
_symmetry.space_group_name_H-M   'P 1'
#
loop_
_entity.id
_entity.type
_entity.pdbx_description
1 polymer ?
#
loop_
_entity_poly.entity_id
_entity_poly.type
_entity_poly.pdbx_seq_one_letter_code
_entity_poly.pdbx_strand_id
1 'polypeptide(L)'
;MVVVFVLGLIVSSLLERRAEVVSIYNNRKHVFKDAIVAQNELFAEDFPREYQTWLKTADTTYQGEFNSSQRVDVLAARPEMVVLWAGYSFAMEYNTPRGHKHAIEDMTEILRTGSPGVNDNKDIQPGTCWTCKSPDVPRIMKEKGIAEFYKAPWSQWGPEIVNTIGCSDCHDARTMKLKPARPALYEAFERRGEDVSEQSHQHMRSLVCAQCHTEYYFKGDGKYLTFPHDKGFTVEDIEAYYDEMNYSDYTHKISRAPILKAQHPDYELWRMGIHGQRGVSCADCHMPYVSEGGVKYSDHQITSPLAKIDKTCQTCHREDAETLRQNVYERQRMANDVRNRVEKELAKAHIEAKYAWDSGATEAEMKDALQAIRKSQWRWDFAVASHGASFHAPQEVTRILGQSLGYAEEARLAIAKVLARHGFSGDVPMPDISTKEKAWAYIGVDGKKLQADKAEFMKTVVPKWVQSAKAQGKLIEL
;
A
#
# COMPACT_ATOMS: atom_id res chain seq x y z
N MET A 1 -3.22 -33.02 -41.35
CA MET A 1 -1.78 -32.73 -41.16
C MET A 1 -1.48 -31.47 -40.33
N VAL A 2 -1.99 -30.31 -40.67
CA VAL A 2 -1.72 -29.05 -39.96
C VAL A 2 -2.06 -29.12 -38.46
N VAL A 3 -3.23 -29.66 -38.10
CA VAL A 3 -3.65 -29.81 -36.68
C VAL A 3 -2.70 -30.71 -35.89
N VAL A 4 -2.25 -31.84 -36.46
CA VAL A 4 -1.31 -32.74 -35.79
C VAL A 4 0.05 -32.08 -35.62
N PHE A 5 0.49 -31.29 -36.60
CA PHE A 5 1.75 -30.55 -36.51
C PHE A 5 1.69 -29.47 -35.43
N VAL A 6 0.59 -28.71 -35.37
CA VAL A 6 0.37 -27.68 -34.32
C VAL A 6 0.30 -28.30 -32.92
N LEU A 7 -0.42 -29.43 -32.78
CA LEU A 7 -0.46 -30.18 -31.52
C LEU A 7 0.92 -30.71 -31.14
N GLY A 8 1.68 -31.19 -32.09
CA GLY A 8 3.08 -31.64 -31.89
C GLY A 8 3.97 -30.51 -31.37
N LEU A 9 3.87 -29.30 -31.93
CA LEU A 9 4.62 -28.12 -31.47
C LEU A 9 4.20 -27.70 -30.06
N ILE A 10 2.91 -27.74 -29.75
CA ILE A 10 2.39 -27.42 -28.40
C ILE A 10 2.93 -28.43 -27.38
N VAL A 11 2.85 -29.73 -27.69
CA VAL A 11 3.35 -30.80 -26.81
C VAL A 11 4.88 -30.69 -26.63
N SER A 12 5.63 -30.44 -27.70
CA SER A 12 7.08 -30.23 -27.62
C SER A 12 7.42 -29.03 -26.73
N SER A 13 6.76 -27.91 -26.94
CA SER A 13 6.95 -26.70 -26.09
C SER A 13 6.61 -26.94 -24.63
N LEU A 14 5.57 -27.72 -24.34
CA LEU A 14 5.21 -28.09 -22.95
C LEU A 14 6.22 -29.03 -22.32
N LEU A 15 6.75 -30.00 -23.09
CA LEU A 15 7.79 -30.94 -22.62
C LEU A 15 9.11 -30.21 -22.36
N GLU A 16 9.52 -29.32 -23.26
CA GLU A 16 10.72 -28.50 -23.07
C GLU A 16 10.61 -27.61 -21.83
N ARG A 17 9.49 -26.93 -21.64
CA ARG A 17 9.23 -26.13 -20.42
C ARG A 17 9.29 -26.99 -19.17
N ARG A 18 8.71 -28.19 -19.20
CA ARG A 18 8.73 -29.08 -18.05
C ARG A 18 10.15 -29.60 -17.77
N ALA A 19 10.91 -29.92 -18.81
CA ALA A 19 12.29 -30.34 -18.69
C ALA A 19 13.19 -29.22 -18.15
N GLU A 20 12.99 -27.99 -18.60
CA GLU A 20 13.72 -26.82 -18.14
C GLU A 20 13.44 -26.54 -16.64
N VAL A 21 12.17 -26.53 -16.23
CA VAL A 21 11.78 -26.36 -14.81
C VAL A 21 12.36 -27.47 -13.95
N VAL A 22 12.30 -28.74 -14.40
CA VAL A 22 12.87 -29.89 -13.69
C VAL A 22 14.40 -29.80 -13.62
N SER A 23 15.05 -29.32 -14.69
CA SER A 23 16.50 -29.12 -14.71
C SER A 23 16.96 -28.06 -13.74
N ILE A 24 16.27 -26.87 -13.71
CA ILE A 24 16.55 -25.81 -12.73
C ILE A 24 16.35 -26.36 -11.31
N TYR A 25 15.25 -27.09 -11.09
CA TYR A 25 14.95 -27.65 -9.77
C TYR A 25 15.98 -28.70 -9.32
N ASN A 26 16.42 -29.57 -10.22
CA ASN A 26 17.38 -30.64 -9.89
C ASN A 26 18.83 -30.15 -9.77
N ASN A 27 19.16 -29.00 -10.34
CA ASN A 27 20.52 -28.44 -10.33
C ASN A 27 20.72 -27.34 -9.29
N ARG A 28 19.74 -27.16 -8.36
CA ARG A 28 19.89 -26.19 -7.28
C ARG A 28 21.10 -26.52 -6.40
N LYS A 29 21.91 -25.51 -6.13
CA LYS A 29 23.03 -25.60 -5.19
C LYS A 29 22.57 -25.56 -3.74
N HIS A 30 21.49 -24.81 -3.48
CA HIS A 30 20.92 -24.64 -2.15
C HIS A 30 19.59 -25.40 -2.02
N VAL A 31 19.52 -26.29 -1.04
CA VAL A 31 18.29 -27.00 -0.66
C VAL A 31 17.85 -26.47 0.70
N PHE A 32 16.87 -25.59 0.71
CA PHE A 32 16.34 -25.04 1.93
C PHE A 32 15.40 -26.02 2.65
N LYS A 33 15.50 -26.08 3.97
CA LYS A 33 14.62 -26.89 4.83
C LYS A 33 13.36 -26.11 5.22
N ASP A 34 13.49 -24.79 5.37
CA ASP A 34 12.41 -23.89 5.75
C ASP A 34 11.72 -23.30 4.52
N ALA A 35 10.41 -23.07 4.64
CA ALA A 35 9.63 -22.41 3.60
C ALA A 35 9.98 -20.91 3.47
N ILE A 36 10.48 -20.31 4.55
CA ILE A 36 10.88 -18.90 4.62
C ILE A 36 12.39 -18.84 4.87
N VAL A 37 13.08 -18.19 3.94
CA VAL A 37 14.50 -17.83 4.02
C VAL A 37 14.59 -16.34 3.76
N ALA A 38 14.95 -15.58 4.79
CA ALA A 38 14.86 -14.12 4.74
C ALA A 38 15.96 -13.48 3.87
N GLN A 39 17.15 -14.10 3.85
CA GLN A 39 18.31 -13.59 3.10
C GLN A 39 18.12 -13.85 1.60
N ASN A 40 17.83 -12.80 0.86
CA ASN A 40 17.59 -12.87 -0.59
C ASN A 40 18.84 -13.30 -1.37
N GLU A 41 20.01 -13.00 -0.86
CA GLU A 41 21.33 -13.29 -1.45
C GLU A 41 21.56 -14.79 -1.64
N LEU A 42 20.97 -15.63 -0.78
CA LEU A 42 21.09 -17.09 -0.86
C LEU A 42 20.41 -17.69 -2.10
N PHE A 43 19.55 -16.94 -2.77
CA PHE A 43 18.90 -17.37 -4.01
C PHE A 43 19.67 -16.98 -5.28
N ALA A 44 20.70 -16.13 -5.16
CA ALA A 44 21.41 -15.54 -6.30
C ALA A 44 22.06 -16.60 -7.22
N GLU A 45 22.63 -17.66 -6.66
CA GLU A 45 23.30 -18.72 -7.43
C GLU A 45 22.32 -19.64 -8.14
N ASP A 46 21.16 -19.89 -7.53
CA ASP A 46 20.15 -20.82 -8.08
C ASP A 46 19.23 -20.13 -9.09
N PHE A 47 18.99 -18.80 -8.92
CA PHE A 47 18.10 -17.98 -9.73
C PHE A 47 18.76 -16.67 -10.17
N PRO A 48 19.88 -16.71 -10.89
CA PRO A 48 20.70 -15.51 -11.16
C PRO A 48 19.96 -14.43 -11.97
N ARG A 49 19.11 -14.79 -12.92
CA ARG A 49 18.35 -13.85 -13.75
C ARG A 49 17.27 -13.13 -12.95
N GLU A 50 16.51 -13.90 -12.20
CA GLU A 50 15.45 -13.38 -11.31
C GLU A 50 16.07 -12.48 -10.23
N TYR A 51 17.17 -12.91 -9.62
CA TYR A 51 17.89 -12.14 -8.61
C TYR A 51 18.45 -10.82 -9.18
N GLN A 52 19.06 -10.84 -10.36
CA GLN A 52 19.59 -9.64 -11.01
C GLN A 52 18.47 -8.65 -11.39
N THR A 53 17.31 -9.14 -11.82
CA THR A 53 16.17 -8.26 -12.10
C THR A 53 15.51 -7.77 -10.81
N TRP A 54 15.45 -8.57 -9.74
CA TRP A 54 15.02 -8.14 -8.43
C TRP A 54 15.90 -7.01 -7.86
N LEU A 55 17.22 -7.09 -7.99
CA LEU A 55 18.13 -6.01 -7.58
C LEU A 55 17.79 -4.67 -8.24
N LYS A 56 17.26 -4.69 -9.48
CA LYS A 56 16.82 -3.48 -10.19
C LYS A 56 15.58 -2.82 -9.58
N THR A 57 14.91 -3.43 -8.59
CA THR A 57 13.86 -2.73 -7.82
C THR A 57 14.42 -1.57 -6.98
N ALA A 58 15.75 -1.45 -6.87
CA ALA A 58 16.44 -0.29 -6.30
C ALA A 58 16.51 0.90 -7.26
N ASP A 59 16.18 0.73 -8.55
CA ASP A 59 16.23 1.80 -9.55
C ASP A 59 15.11 2.82 -9.34
N THR A 60 15.50 4.05 -9.02
CA THR A 60 14.60 5.19 -8.79
C THR A 60 14.57 6.18 -9.94
N THR A 61 15.06 5.80 -11.12
CA THR A 61 15.19 6.72 -12.27
C THR A 61 13.91 6.92 -13.06
N TYR A 62 12.95 5.99 -12.95
CA TYR A 62 11.69 6.09 -13.68
C TYR A 62 10.86 7.28 -13.22
N GLN A 63 10.43 8.11 -14.17
CA GLN A 63 9.48 9.20 -14.00
C GLN A 63 8.39 9.13 -15.07
N GLY A 64 7.12 9.02 -14.61
CA GLY A 64 5.93 9.27 -15.41
C GLY A 64 5.28 10.60 -15.01
N GLU A 65 4.20 10.97 -15.67
CA GLU A 65 3.48 12.22 -15.38
C GLU A 65 2.89 12.24 -13.95
N PHE A 66 2.39 11.10 -13.46
CA PHE A 66 1.70 10.99 -12.16
C PHE A 66 2.34 10.00 -11.21
N ASN A 67 3.17 9.10 -11.72
CA ASN A 67 3.79 8.03 -10.96
C ASN A 67 5.29 8.01 -11.25
N SER A 68 6.09 7.78 -10.22
CA SER A 68 7.54 7.64 -10.37
C SER A 68 8.09 6.61 -9.38
N SER A 69 9.33 6.17 -9.62
CA SER A 69 10.11 5.40 -8.64
C SER A 69 10.87 6.31 -7.67
N GLN A 70 10.66 7.62 -7.73
CA GLN A 70 11.32 8.60 -6.86
C GLN A 70 10.49 8.82 -5.60
N ARG A 71 11.17 9.11 -4.50
CA ARG A 71 10.54 9.56 -3.27
C ARG A 71 10.08 11.00 -3.42
N VAL A 72 8.77 11.22 -3.47
CA VAL A 72 8.15 12.53 -3.55
C VAL A 72 7.36 12.78 -2.27
N ASP A 73 7.54 13.92 -1.64
CA ASP A 73 6.74 14.37 -0.50
C ASP A 73 5.34 14.80 -1.00
N VAL A 74 4.37 13.91 -0.82
CA VAL A 74 3.00 14.13 -1.27
C VAL A 74 2.31 15.25 -0.50
N LEU A 75 2.64 15.42 0.79
CA LEU A 75 2.06 16.49 1.61
C LEU A 75 2.56 17.89 1.21
N ALA A 76 3.78 17.99 0.68
CA ALA A 76 4.28 19.24 0.12
C ALA A 76 3.55 19.61 -1.19
N ALA A 77 3.23 18.59 -2.01
CA ALA A 77 2.48 18.79 -3.25
C ALA A 77 0.97 19.04 -3.04
N ARG A 78 0.41 18.49 -1.96
CA ARG A 78 -1.02 18.52 -1.62
C ARG A 78 -1.23 18.78 -0.12
N PRO A 79 -1.03 20.03 0.36
CA PRO A 79 -1.04 20.34 1.79
C PRO A 79 -2.41 20.17 2.45
N GLU A 80 -3.52 20.15 1.70
CA GLU A 80 -4.85 19.81 2.21
C GLU A 80 -4.85 18.45 2.91
N MET A 81 -4.05 17.46 2.45
CA MET A 81 -3.97 16.14 3.06
C MET A 81 -3.46 16.16 4.51
N VAL A 82 -2.67 17.16 4.89
CA VAL A 82 -2.25 17.38 6.29
C VAL A 82 -3.47 17.61 7.17
N VAL A 83 -4.42 18.41 6.67
CA VAL A 83 -5.68 18.67 7.37
C VAL A 83 -6.55 17.42 7.40
N LEU A 84 -6.69 16.71 6.28
CA LEU A 84 -7.53 15.51 6.19
C LEU A 84 -7.08 14.40 7.15
N TRP A 85 -5.79 14.32 7.46
CA TRP A 85 -5.25 13.33 8.40
C TRP A 85 -4.89 13.90 9.77
N ALA A 86 -5.42 15.08 10.14
CA ALA A 86 -5.12 15.70 11.43
C ALA A 86 -5.50 14.79 12.62
N GLY A 87 -4.51 14.47 13.43
CA GLY A 87 -4.62 13.52 14.54
C GLY A 87 -4.14 12.10 14.22
N TYR A 88 -3.78 11.83 12.98
CA TYR A 88 -3.19 10.56 12.52
C TYR A 88 -1.75 10.77 12.03
N SER A 89 -0.91 9.76 12.17
CA SER A 89 0.53 9.89 11.88
C SER A 89 0.86 10.22 10.42
N PHE A 90 -0.05 9.94 9.49
CA PHE A 90 0.10 10.27 8.08
C PHE A 90 0.12 11.80 7.82
N ALA A 91 -0.45 12.61 8.71
CA ALA A 91 -0.32 14.07 8.65
C ALA A 91 1.14 14.56 8.86
N MET A 92 2.02 13.73 9.42
CA MET A 92 3.42 14.08 9.63
C MET A 92 4.24 13.94 8.34
N GLU A 93 4.04 12.83 7.60
CA GLU A 93 4.72 12.59 6.33
C GLU A 93 4.01 11.50 5.53
N TYR A 94 3.87 11.74 4.23
CA TYR A 94 3.40 10.77 3.27
C TYR A 94 4.18 10.90 1.97
N ASN A 95 4.95 9.86 1.64
CA ASN A 95 5.82 9.84 0.47
C ASN A 95 5.37 8.76 -0.51
N THR A 96 5.65 8.99 -1.81
CA THR A 96 5.52 7.94 -2.82
C THR A 96 6.55 6.83 -2.57
N PRO A 97 6.20 5.54 -2.77
CA PRO A 97 7.12 4.43 -2.57
C PRO A 97 8.18 4.38 -3.68
N ARG A 98 9.40 3.99 -3.32
CA ARG A 98 10.53 3.86 -4.28
C ARG A 98 10.65 2.47 -4.90
N GLY A 99 10.00 1.44 -4.34
CA GLY A 99 10.08 0.05 -4.75
C GLY A 99 10.51 -0.87 -3.61
N HIS A 100 10.42 -2.18 -3.83
CA HIS A 100 10.58 -3.21 -2.80
C HIS A 100 11.96 -3.17 -2.12
N LYS A 101 13.03 -2.86 -2.86
CA LYS A 101 14.39 -2.81 -2.30
C LYS A 101 14.55 -1.73 -1.22
N HIS A 102 13.73 -0.68 -1.26
CA HIS A 102 13.75 0.44 -0.30
C HIS A 102 12.74 0.30 0.86
N ALA A 103 12.00 -0.81 0.94
CA ALA A 103 10.87 -0.93 1.87
C ALA A 103 11.24 -0.72 3.35
N ILE A 104 12.40 -1.20 3.79
CA ILE A 104 12.90 -1.02 5.17
C ILE A 104 13.42 0.40 5.37
N GLU A 105 14.21 0.90 4.43
CA GLU A 105 14.78 2.24 4.47
C GLU A 105 13.68 3.30 4.55
N ASP A 106 12.69 3.26 3.63
CA ASP A 106 11.56 4.17 3.63
C ASP A 106 10.75 4.11 4.93
N MET A 107 10.64 2.91 5.53
CA MET A 107 9.91 2.72 6.78
C MET A 107 10.67 3.26 8.00
N THR A 108 11.99 3.25 7.99
CA THR A 108 12.81 3.79 9.07
C THR A 108 13.00 5.30 8.99
N GLU A 109 13.11 5.84 7.80
CA GLU A 109 13.34 7.26 7.56
C GLU A 109 12.09 8.14 7.72
N ILE A 110 10.89 7.58 7.45
CA ILE A 110 9.67 8.40 7.43
C ILE A 110 9.29 8.91 8.82
N LEU A 111 8.83 10.18 8.91
CA LEU A 111 8.49 10.82 10.19
C LEU A 111 7.34 10.13 10.92
N ARG A 112 6.38 9.54 10.19
CA ARG A 112 5.18 8.90 10.77
C ARG A 112 5.49 7.69 11.66
N THR A 113 6.67 7.09 11.57
CA THR A 113 7.10 6.00 12.47
C THR A 113 7.73 6.50 13.77
N GLY A 114 7.90 7.82 13.88
CA GLY A 114 8.52 8.44 15.05
C GLY A 114 10.02 8.20 15.13
N SER A 115 10.57 8.48 16.28
CA SER A 115 12.00 8.37 16.58
C SER A 115 12.20 7.76 17.98
N PRO A 116 11.75 6.50 18.20
CA PRO A 116 11.82 5.88 19.50
C PRO A 116 13.27 5.73 19.99
N GLY A 117 13.50 6.02 21.27
CA GLY A 117 14.82 6.01 21.88
C GLY A 117 15.64 7.29 21.69
N VAL A 118 15.07 8.33 21.07
CA VAL A 118 15.63 9.69 21.00
C VAL A 118 14.79 10.62 21.86
N ASN A 119 15.42 11.40 22.76
CA ASN A 119 14.74 12.39 23.61
C ASN A 119 13.49 11.85 24.34
N ASP A 120 13.58 10.62 24.87
CA ASP A 120 12.46 9.90 25.52
C ASP A 120 11.22 9.66 24.63
N ASN A 121 11.34 9.81 23.32
CA ASN A 121 10.26 9.50 22.40
C ASN A 121 9.91 8.01 22.47
N LYS A 122 8.60 7.74 22.54
CA LYS A 122 8.02 6.39 22.50
C LYS A 122 7.67 6.00 21.09
N ASP A 123 7.41 4.71 20.89
CA ASP A 123 6.85 4.21 19.64
C ASP A 123 5.49 4.86 19.36
N ILE A 124 5.33 5.36 18.15
CA ILE A 124 4.05 5.87 17.63
C ILE A 124 3.28 4.72 16.96
N GLN A 125 4.01 3.76 16.37
CA GLN A 125 3.47 2.69 15.57
C GLN A 125 3.61 1.32 16.25
N PRO A 126 2.69 0.39 16.04
CA PRO A 126 2.84 -1.00 16.46
C PRO A 126 3.74 -1.79 15.51
N GLY A 127 4.19 -2.96 15.95
CA GLY A 127 4.93 -3.91 15.12
C GLY A 127 4.21 -4.32 13.84
N THR A 128 2.88 -4.25 13.84
CA THR A 128 2.01 -4.48 12.67
C THR A 128 2.43 -3.71 11.43
N CYS A 129 2.98 -2.49 11.58
CA CYS A 129 3.43 -1.67 10.45
C CYS A 129 4.57 -2.30 9.63
N TRP A 130 5.29 -3.26 10.19
CA TRP A 130 6.33 -4.01 9.49
C TRP A 130 5.79 -5.12 8.59
N THR A 131 4.53 -5.54 8.72
CA THR A 131 3.97 -6.75 8.09
C THR A 131 4.31 -6.88 6.60
N CYS A 132 4.27 -5.78 5.85
CA CYS A 132 4.45 -5.75 4.40
C CYS A 132 5.84 -5.26 3.97
N LYS A 133 6.90 -5.46 4.77
CA LYS A 133 8.21 -4.81 4.53
C LYS A 133 9.37 -5.79 4.35
N SER A 134 9.21 -7.08 4.73
CA SER A 134 10.35 -7.98 4.84
C SER A 134 9.95 -9.45 4.94
N PRO A 135 10.74 -10.38 4.39
CA PRO A 135 10.61 -11.81 4.64
C PRO A 135 11.06 -12.22 6.07
N ASP A 136 11.69 -11.30 6.83
CA ASP A 136 11.93 -11.52 8.26
C ASP A 136 10.62 -11.58 9.06
N VAL A 137 9.56 -10.91 8.60
CA VAL A 137 8.27 -10.86 9.29
C VAL A 137 7.67 -12.25 9.51
N PRO A 138 7.44 -13.09 8.47
CA PRO A 138 6.92 -14.44 8.69
C PRO A 138 7.90 -15.33 9.48
N ARG A 139 9.21 -15.08 9.42
CA ARG A 139 10.20 -15.73 10.30
C ARG A 139 9.92 -15.41 11.77
N ILE A 140 9.78 -14.12 12.10
CA ILE A 140 9.53 -13.67 13.48
C ILE A 140 8.16 -14.16 13.97
N MET A 141 7.13 -14.11 13.11
CA MET A 141 5.80 -14.63 13.45
C MET A 141 5.83 -16.13 13.78
N LYS A 142 6.65 -16.92 13.07
CA LYS A 142 6.86 -18.34 13.36
C LYS A 142 7.58 -18.54 14.70
N GLU A 143 8.56 -17.71 15.02
CA GLU A 143 9.38 -17.82 16.24
C GLU A 143 8.70 -17.29 17.49
N LYS A 144 7.98 -16.18 17.39
CA LYS A 144 7.42 -15.43 18.54
C LYS A 144 5.90 -15.54 18.65
N GLY A 145 5.23 -15.97 17.59
CA GLY A 145 3.77 -15.95 17.47
C GLY A 145 3.24 -14.69 16.78
N ILE A 146 2.16 -14.86 16.02
CA ILE A 146 1.58 -13.80 15.17
C ILE A 146 1.05 -12.65 16.03
N ALA A 147 0.29 -12.95 17.09
CA ALA A 147 -0.29 -11.93 17.97
C ALA A 147 0.77 -11.12 18.70
N GLU A 148 1.85 -11.78 19.18
CA GLU A 148 2.96 -11.09 19.84
C GLU A 148 3.74 -10.20 18.88
N PHE A 149 3.89 -10.61 17.61
CA PHE A 149 4.48 -9.77 16.59
C PHE A 149 3.69 -8.46 16.40
N TYR A 150 2.39 -8.56 16.26
CA TYR A 150 1.53 -7.40 16.02
C TYR A 150 1.46 -6.44 17.22
N LYS A 151 1.34 -6.98 18.43
CA LYS A 151 1.20 -6.21 19.68
C LYS A 151 2.48 -5.45 20.08
N ALA A 152 3.63 -5.94 19.67
CA ALA A 152 4.90 -5.36 20.04
C ALA A 152 5.05 -3.92 19.53
N PRO A 153 5.85 -3.07 20.20
CA PRO A 153 6.26 -1.77 19.67
C PRO A 153 7.01 -1.92 18.35
N TRP A 154 6.87 -0.96 17.45
CA TRP A 154 7.55 -0.96 16.15
C TRP A 154 9.07 -1.09 16.27
N SER A 155 9.68 -0.36 17.20
CA SER A 155 11.14 -0.35 17.40
C SER A 155 11.71 -1.69 17.86
N GLN A 156 10.90 -2.54 18.49
CA GLN A 156 11.34 -3.86 18.94
C GLN A 156 11.83 -4.73 17.79
N TRP A 157 11.22 -4.59 16.62
CA TRP A 157 11.54 -5.39 15.45
C TRP A 157 12.62 -4.77 14.55
N GLY A 158 13.03 -3.54 14.79
CA GLY A 158 14.05 -2.87 13.98
C GLY A 158 15.35 -3.67 13.82
N PRO A 159 15.95 -4.26 14.89
CA PRO A 159 17.14 -5.12 14.78
C PRO A 159 16.87 -6.48 14.13
N GLU A 160 15.61 -6.88 14.00
CA GLU A 160 15.20 -8.18 13.49
C GLU A 160 14.80 -8.14 12.00
N ILE A 161 14.33 -6.97 11.51
CA ILE A 161 13.81 -6.77 10.16
C ILE A 161 14.84 -5.98 9.36
N VAL A 162 15.68 -6.74 8.65
CA VAL A 162 16.87 -6.19 7.95
C VAL A 162 16.98 -6.67 6.49
N ASN A 163 16.21 -7.68 6.11
CA ASN A 163 16.14 -8.18 4.73
C ASN A 163 14.90 -7.59 4.05
N THR A 164 15.10 -6.83 2.99
CA THR A 164 13.99 -6.17 2.28
C THR A 164 13.11 -7.18 1.53
N ILE A 165 11.90 -6.76 1.14
CA ILE A 165 10.94 -7.59 0.39
C ILE A 165 11.63 -8.35 -0.74
N GLY A 166 11.44 -9.69 -0.78
CA GLY A 166 12.14 -10.53 -1.76
C GLY A 166 11.57 -11.92 -1.93
N CYS A 167 12.43 -12.89 -2.19
CA CYS A 167 12.06 -14.21 -2.69
C CYS A 167 11.00 -14.91 -1.82
N SER A 168 11.24 -15.02 -0.51
CA SER A 168 10.35 -15.77 0.39
C SER A 168 9.07 -15.03 0.80
N ASP A 169 8.88 -13.78 0.38
CA ASP A 169 7.58 -13.11 0.50
C ASP A 169 6.55 -13.69 -0.47
N CYS A 170 7.02 -14.19 -1.63
CA CYS A 170 6.17 -14.67 -2.72
C CYS A 170 6.33 -16.16 -3.02
N HIS A 171 7.44 -16.77 -2.60
CA HIS A 171 7.78 -18.16 -2.91
C HIS A 171 8.07 -18.98 -1.65
N ASP A 172 7.61 -20.23 -1.64
CA ASP A 172 8.12 -21.23 -0.68
C ASP A 172 9.56 -21.57 -1.06
N ALA A 173 10.52 -21.23 -0.23
CA ALA A 173 11.96 -21.41 -0.53
C ALA A 173 12.34 -22.86 -0.85
N ARG A 174 11.62 -23.86 -0.30
CA ARG A 174 11.87 -25.29 -0.56
C ARG A 174 11.53 -25.70 -1.99
N THR A 175 10.49 -25.10 -2.56
CA THR A 175 9.89 -25.53 -3.83
C THR A 175 9.87 -24.46 -4.91
N MET A 176 10.06 -23.19 -4.53
CA MET A 176 9.87 -22.00 -5.36
C MET A 176 8.47 -21.86 -5.96
N LYS A 177 7.50 -22.62 -5.48
CA LYS A 177 6.10 -22.41 -5.83
C LYS A 177 5.62 -21.10 -5.21
N LEU A 178 4.73 -20.39 -5.91
CA LEU A 178 4.08 -19.21 -5.38
C LEU A 178 3.31 -19.55 -4.10
N LYS A 179 3.57 -18.80 -3.06
CA LYS A 179 2.96 -18.98 -1.75
C LYS A 179 2.96 -17.65 -0.99
N PRO A 180 1.81 -17.07 -0.71
CA PRO A 180 1.73 -15.93 0.20
C PRO A 180 2.32 -16.29 1.57
N ALA A 181 3.04 -15.37 2.18
CA ALA A 181 3.73 -15.60 3.45
C ALA A 181 3.03 -14.91 4.64
N ARG A 182 1.94 -14.17 4.41
CA ARG A 182 1.22 -13.39 5.44
C ARG A 182 -0.06 -14.09 5.87
N PRO A 183 -0.25 -14.35 7.20
CA PRO A 183 -1.40 -15.09 7.71
C PRO A 183 -2.74 -14.40 7.43
N ALA A 184 -2.81 -13.07 7.47
CA ALA A 184 -4.04 -12.32 7.29
C ALA A 184 -4.78 -12.61 5.97
N LEU A 185 -4.04 -12.94 4.89
CA LEU A 185 -4.65 -13.34 3.63
C LEU A 185 -5.39 -14.68 3.76
N TYR A 186 -4.74 -15.68 4.38
CA TYR A 186 -5.35 -17.00 4.61
C TYR A 186 -6.58 -16.89 5.51
N GLU A 187 -6.48 -16.13 6.61
CA GLU A 187 -7.57 -15.88 7.53
C GLU A 187 -8.76 -15.18 6.86
N ALA A 188 -8.51 -14.24 5.93
CA ALA A 188 -9.58 -13.59 5.19
C ALA A 188 -10.29 -14.54 4.22
N PHE A 189 -9.55 -15.45 3.56
CA PHE A 189 -10.11 -16.49 2.70
C PHE A 189 -10.95 -17.48 3.53
N GLU A 190 -10.40 -17.96 4.65
CA GLU A 190 -11.10 -18.89 5.56
C GLU A 190 -12.43 -18.31 6.06
N ARG A 191 -12.46 -17.03 6.49
CA ARG A 191 -13.70 -16.38 6.94
C ARG A 191 -14.77 -16.29 5.85
N ARG A 192 -14.36 -16.33 4.58
CA ARG A 192 -15.26 -16.37 3.42
C ARG A 192 -15.56 -17.78 2.93
N GLY A 193 -15.06 -18.81 3.61
CA GLY A 193 -15.24 -20.20 3.20
C GLY A 193 -14.40 -20.60 1.97
N GLU A 194 -13.30 -19.91 1.69
CA GLU A 194 -12.40 -20.14 0.56
C GLU A 194 -11.02 -20.61 1.05
N ASP A 195 -10.29 -21.38 0.23
CA ASP A 195 -8.92 -21.81 0.53
C ASP A 195 -7.93 -21.19 -0.49
N VAL A 196 -6.90 -20.53 0.03
CA VAL A 196 -5.81 -19.98 -0.79
C VAL A 196 -5.06 -21.07 -1.55
N SER A 197 -4.93 -22.27 -0.98
CA SER A 197 -4.20 -23.40 -1.61
C SER A 197 -4.93 -23.98 -2.82
N GLU A 198 -6.24 -23.78 -2.94
CA GLU A 198 -7.07 -24.23 -4.05
C GLU A 198 -7.13 -23.23 -5.21
N GLN A 199 -6.52 -22.05 -5.04
CA GLN A 199 -6.56 -21.02 -6.06
C GLN A 199 -5.71 -21.39 -7.28
N SER A 200 -6.17 -21.02 -8.48
CA SER A 200 -5.44 -21.25 -9.71
C SER A 200 -4.06 -20.60 -9.68
N HIS A 201 -3.10 -21.14 -10.44
CA HIS A 201 -1.76 -20.52 -10.57
C HIS A 201 -1.87 -19.06 -11.06
N GLN A 202 -2.79 -18.74 -11.98
CA GLN A 202 -3.00 -17.39 -12.48
C GLN A 202 -3.51 -16.45 -11.36
N HIS A 203 -4.43 -16.92 -10.51
CA HIS A 203 -4.89 -16.14 -9.37
C HIS A 203 -3.78 -15.99 -8.32
N MET A 204 -2.99 -17.04 -8.08
CA MET A 204 -1.85 -16.99 -7.16
C MET A 204 -0.83 -15.91 -7.56
N ARG A 205 -0.65 -15.62 -8.86
CA ARG A 205 0.18 -14.52 -9.38
C ARG A 205 -0.34 -13.12 -9.03
N SER A 206 -1.56 -13.04 -8.50
CA SER A 206 -2.10 -11.82 -7.86
C SER A 206 -2.09 -11.92 -6.34
N LEU A 207 -2.39 -13.10 -5.76
CA LEU A 207 -2.50 -13.26 -4.31
C LEU A 207 -1.19 -13.03 -3.56
N VAL A 208 -0.05 -13.38 -4.15
CA VAL A 208 1.27 -13.06 -3.57
C VAL A 208 1.54 -11.55 -3.49
N CYS A 209 0.83 -10.73 -4.27
CA CYS A 209 0.84 -9.27 -4.16
C CYS A 209 -0.22 -8.80 -3.16
N ALA A 210 -1.44 -9.35 -3.26
CA ALA A 210 -2.59 -9.00 -2.45
C ALA A 210 -2.39 -9.22 -0.94
N GLN A 211 -1.47 -10.07 -0.51
CA GLN A 211 -1.13 -10.21 0.92
C GLN A 211 -0.60 -8.93 1.58
N CYS A 212 -0.17 -7.94 0.75
CA CYS A 212 0.35 -6.65 1.19
C CYS A 212 -0.34 -5.47 0.48
N HIS A 213 -0.73 -5.64 -0.80
CA HIS A 213 -1.42 -4.65 -1.62
C HIS A 213 -2.94 -4.85 -1.53
N THR A 214 -3.50 -4.57 -0.36
CA THR A 214 -4.90 -4.80 0.00
C THR A 214 -5.32 -3.88 1.13
N GLU A 215 -6.61 -3.68 1.31
CA GLU A 215 -7.14 -2.97 2.46
C GLU A 215 -7.03 -3.82 3.73
N TYR A 216 -6.65 -3.17 4.83
CA TYR A 216 -6.54 -3.80 6.14
C TYR A 216 -6.75 -2.80 7.28
N TYR A 217 -7.03 -3.31 8.47
CA TYR A 217 -7.09 -2.50 9.69
C TYR A 217 -6.41 -3.22 10.87
N PHE A 218 -6.20 -2.50 11.95
CA PHE A 218 -5.60 -3.02 13.18
C PHE A 218 -6.68 -3.37 14.18
N LYS A 219 -7.05 -4.66 14.24
CA LYS A 219 -8.13 -5.15 15.10
C LYS A 219 -7.74 -5.17 16.56
N GLY A 220 -8.55 -4.51 17.40
CA GLY A 220 -8.44 -4.52 18.85
C GLY A 220 -7.14 -3.91 19.41
N ASP A 221 -6.95 -4.08 20.72
CA ASP A 221 -5.77 -3.53 21.41
C ASP A 221 -4.46 -4.19 21.00
N GLY A 222 -4.50 -5.44 20.56
CA GLY A 222 -3.36 -6.19 20.03
C GLY A 222 -2.92 -5.76 18.63
N LYS A 223 -3.60 -4.79 18.01
CA LYS A 223 -3.30 -4.26 16.68
C LYS A 223 -3.15 -5.34 15.62
N TYR A 224 -3.99 -6.40 15.72
CA TYR A 224 -3.94 -7.54 14.82
C TYR A 224 -4.34 -7.16 13.41
N LEU A 225 -3.44 -7.33 12.44
CA LEU A 225 -3.72 -6.99 11.04
C LEU A 225 -4.80 -7.90 10.48
N THR A 226 -5.90 -7.30 10.05
CA THR A 226 -7.09 -8.01 9.56
C THR A 226 -7.59 -7.39 8.27
N PHE A 227 -7.94 -8.21 7.28
CA PHE A 227 -8.56 -7.75 6.04
C PHE A 227 -10.08 -7.69 6.20
N PRO A 228 -10.75 -6.58 5.85
CA PRO A 228 -12.19 -6.37 6.06
C PRO A 228 -13.05 -6.90 4.91
N HIS A 229 -12.78 -8.13 4.42
CA HIS A 229 -13.37 -8.67 3.20
C HIS A 229 -14.62 -9.54 3.41
N ASP A 230 -15.11 -9.65 4.63
CA ASP A 230 -16.17 -10.60 4.99
C ASP A 230 -17.50 -10.30 4.29
N LYS A 231 -17.75 -9.04 3.89
CA LYS A 231 -18.94 -8.60 3.15
C LYS A 231 -18.69 -8.41 1.64
N GLY A 232 -17.45 -8.32 1.21
CA GLY A 232 -17.06 -8.06 -0.17
C GLY A 232 -15.85 -7.14 -0.29
N PHE A 233 -15.64 -6.59 -1.48
CA PHE A 233 -14.43 -5.83 -1.81
C PHE A 233 -14.72 -4.39 -2.25
N THR A 234 -15.98 -4.01 -2.40
CA THR A 234 -16.32 -2.63 -2.77
C THR A 234 -16.09 -1.67 -1.60
N VAL A 235 -15.93 -0.40 -1.90
CA VAL A 235 -15.79 0.62 -0.86
C VAL A 235 -16.99 0.63 0.09
N GLU A 236 -18.18 0.30 -0.42
CA GLU A 236 -19.42 0.18 0.34
C GLU A 236 -19.47 -1.09 1.22
N ASP A 237 -19.02 -2.23 0.69
CA ASP A 237 -18.96 -3.50 1.47
C ASP A 237 -18.03 -3.36 2.68
N ILE A 238 -16.86 -2.74 2.46
CA ILE A 238 -15.87 -2.54 3.51
C ILE A 238 -16.36 -1.47 4.52
N GLU A 239 -17.00 -0.40 4.06
CA GLU A 239 -17.65 0.57 4.95
C GLU A 239 -18.71 -0.12 5.82
N ALA A 240 -19.57 -0.95 5.22
CA ALA A 240 -20.59 -1.71 5.95
C ALA A 240 -20.00 -2.70 6.97
N TYR A 241 -18.83 -3.29 6.67
CA TYR A 241 -18.09 -4.12 7.61
C TYR A 241 -17.62 -3.32 8.83
N TYR A 242 -17.05 -2.13 8.63
CA TYR A 242 -16.59 -1.27 9.71
C TYR A 242 -17.75 -0.66 10.52
N ASP A 243 -18.83 -0.27 9.84
CA ASP A 243 -20.00 0.33 10.49
C ASP A 243 -20.73 -0.68 11.41
N GLU A 244 -20.80 -1.96 11.02
CA GLU A 244 -21.37 -3.02 11.88
C GLU A 244 -20.60 -3.18 13.20
N MET A 245 -19.29 -2.96 13.19
CA MET A 245 -18.44 -3.00 14.37
C MET A 245 -18.35 -1.67 15.10
N ASN A 246 -19.01 -0.62 14.60
CA ASN A 246 -18.81 0.76 15.06
C ASN A 246 -17.32 1.14 15.12
N TYR A 247 -16.56 0.70 14.12
CA TYR A 247 -15.10 0.88 14.07
C TYR A 247 -14.71 2.22 13.48
N SER A 248 -13.65 2.82 14.02
CA SER A 248 -12.90 3.92 13.41
C SER A 248 -11.43 3.81 13.76
N ASP A 249 -10.54 4.20 12.84
CA ASP A 249 -9.10 4.18 13.07
C ASP A 249 -8.68 5.26 14.09
N TYR A 250 -9.32 6.43 14.00
CA TYR A 250 -9.04 7.55 14.90
C TYR A 250 -10.19 8.57 14.91
N THR A 251 -10.20 9.43 15.93
CA THR A 251 -11.03 10.63 15.97
C THR A 251 -10.24 11.79 15.42
N HIS A 252 -10.78 12.47 14.41
CA HIS A 252 -10.12 13.57 13.74
C HIS A 252 -9.88 14.76 14.68
N LYS A 253 -8.64 15.26 14.74
CA LYS A 253 -8.20 16.26 15.72
C LYS A 253 -9.00 17.56 15.70
N ILE A 254 -9.44 18.00 14.51
CA ILE A 254 -10.12 19.30 14.33
C ILE A 254 -11.64 19.12 14.26
N SER A 255 -12.16 18.26 13.40
CA SER A 255 -13.60 18.09 13.22
C SER A 255 -14.26 17.17 14.24
N ARG A 256 -13.50 16.37 14.98
CA ARG A 256 -13.96 15.28 15.88
C ARG A 256 -14.72 14.16 15.17
N ALA A 257 -14.67 14.09 13.85
CA ALA A 257 -15.29 13.00 13.10
C ALA A 257 -14.60 11.65 13.38
N PRO A 258 -15.35 10.53 13.50
CA PRO A 258 -14.78 9.19 13.60
C PRO A 258 -14.33 8.73 12.21
N ILE A 259 -13.03 8.73 11.95
CA ILE A 259 -12.46 8.50 10.62
C ILE A 259 -12.04 7.05 10.40
N LEU A 260 -12.35 6.54 9.21
CA LEU A 260 -11.75 5.36 8.61
C LEU A 260 -10.54 5.77 7.77
N LYS A 261 -9.43 5.06 7.93
CA LYS A 261 -8.21 5.27 7.14
C LYS A 261 -7.99 4.09 6.20
N ALA A 262 -8.19 4.29 4.92
CA ALA A 262 -7.83 3.27 3.94
C ALA A 262 -6.32 3.10 3.87
N GLN A 263 -5.86 1.84 3.79
CA GLN A 263 -4.44 1.55 3.86
C GLN A 263 -3.81 1.32 2.48
N HIS A 264 -4.27 0.33 1.71
CA HIS A 264 -3.65 -0.01 0.43
C HIS A 264 -4.59 -0.85 -0.48
N PRO A 265 -5.79 -0.36 -0.86
CA PRO A 265 -6.82 -1.15 -1.52
C PRO A 265 -6.56 -1.39 -3.03
N ASP A 266 -5.33 -1.82 -3.38
CA ASP A 266 -4.95 -2.10 -4.77
C ASP A 266 -5.62 -3.35 -5.31
N TYR A 267 -5.68 -4.43 -4.51
CA TYR A 267 -6.29 -5.70 -4.91
C TYR A 267 -7.80 -5.54 -5.14
N GLU A 268 -8.47 -4.80 -4.28
CA GLU A 268 -9.89 -4.48 -4.35
C GLU A 268 -10.21 -3.73 -5.64
N LEU A 269 -9.49 -2.65 -5.92
CA LEU A 269 -9.70 -1.83 -7.12
C LEU A 269 -9.30 -2.58 -8.39
N TRP A 270 -8.17 -3.32 -8.38
CA TRP A 270 -7.79 -4.14 -9.53
C TRP A 270 -8.88 -5.16 -9.91
N ARG A 271 -9.53 -5.82 -8.93
CA ARG A 271 -10.62 -6.77 -9.15
C ARG A 271 -11.81 -6.13 -9.86
N MET A 272 -12.09 -4.86 -9.59
CA MET A 272 -13.20 -4.11 -10.21
C MET A 272 -12.87 -3.61 -11.62
N GLY A 273 -11.58 -3.57 -11.98
CA GLY A 273 -11.13 -3.12 -13.29
C GLY A 273 -11.21 -4.18 -14.39
N ILE A 274 -11.20 -3.73 -15.64
CA ILE A 274 -11.36 -4.61 -16.82
C ILE A 274 -10.28 -5.70 -16.90
N HIS A 275 -9.04 -5.39 -16.53
CA HIS A 275 -7.94 -6.36 -16.58
C HIS A 275 -8.13 -7.47 -15.53
N GLY A 276 -8.48 -7.11 -14.29
CA GLY A 276 -8.81 -8.09 -13.25
C GLY A 276 -9.99 -8.97 -13.60
N GLN A 277 -11.08 -8.37 -14.12
CA GLN A 277 -12.26 -9.11 -14.58
C GLN A 277 -11.98 -10.06 -15.76
N ARG A 278 -10.96 -9.78 -16.56
CA ARG A 278 -10.51 -10.63 -17.68
C ARG A 278 -9.42 -11.63 -17.27
N GLY A 279 -9.09 -11.74 -15.99
CA GLY A 279 -8.14 -12.71 -15.49
C GLY A 279 -6.66 -12.33 -15.72
N VAL A 280 -6.36 -11.08 -16.04
CA VAL A 280 -4.98 -10.57 -16.12
C VAL A 280 -4.46 -10.38 -14.70
N SER A 281 -3.41 -11.09 -14.32
CA SER A 281 -2.84 -11.00 -12.97
C SER A 281 -1.97 -9.76 -12.79
N CYS A 282 -1.72 -9.40 -11.52
CA CYS A 282 -0.76 -8.34 -11.18
C CYS A 282 0.60 -8.57 -11.83
N ALA A 283 1.10 -9.81 -11.77
CA ALA A 283 2.39 -10.19 -12.32
C ALA A 283 2.45 -10.14 -13.87
N ASP A 284 1.33 -10.21 -14.60
CA ASP A 284 1.34 -10.09 -16.05
C ASP A 284 1.81 -8.72 -16.52
N CYS A 285 1.51 -7.68 -15.72
CA CYS A 285 1.91 -6.30 -16.00
C CYS A 285 3.17 -5.88 -15.23
N HIS A 286 3.28 -6.21 -13.94
CA HIS A 286 4.36 -5.75 -13.06
C HIS A 286 5.60 -6.66 -13.07
N MET A 287 5.47 -7.90 -13.57
CA MET A 287 6.53 -8.90 -13.70
C MET A 287 6.40 -9.64 -15.04
N PRO A 288 6.52 -8.91 -16.17
CA PRO A 288 6.32 -9.51 -17.48
C PRO A 288 7.33 -10.62 -17.75
N TYR A 289 6.94 -11.59 -18.59
CA TYR A 289 7.88 -12.58 -19.07
C TYR A 289 8.84 -11.94 -20.07
N VAL A 290 10.12 -12.21 -19.86
CA VAL A 290 11.23 -11.80 -20.74
C VAL A 290 12.04 -13.02 -21.15
N SER A 291 12.84 -12.89 -22.21
CA SER A 291 13.73 -13.95 -22.69
C SER A 291 15.16 -13.44 -22.82
N GLU A 292 16.10 -14.21 -22.33
CA GLU A 292 17.52 -13.95 -22.43
C GLU A 292 18.26 -15.24 -22.77
N GLY A 293 19.01 -15.23 -23.87
CA GLY A 293 19.73 -16.42 -24.33
C GLY A 293 18.82 -17.62 -24.63
N GLY A 294 17.56 -17.39 -25.06
CA GLY A 294 16.57 -18.45 -25.30
C GLY A 294 15.83 -18.94 -24.05
N VAL A 295 16.22 -18.50 -22.86
CA VAL A 295 15.55 -18.85 -21.59
C VAL A 295 14.49 -17.81 -21.25
N LYS A 296 13.26 -18.25 -21.02
CA LYS A 296 12.13 -17.41 -20.62
C LYS A 296 11.98 -17.41 -19.10
N TYR A 297 11.93 -16.22 -18.50
CA TYR A 297 11.72 -16.03 -17.07
C TYR A 297 10.85 -14.79 -16.79
N SER A 298 10.34 -14.66 -15.55
CA SER A 298 9.64 -13.44 -15.12
C SER A 298 10.64 -12.37 -14.72
N ASP A 299 10.47 -11.16 -15.24
CA ASP A 299 11.25 -10.00 -14.82
C ASP A 299 10.83 -9.59 -13.39
N HIS A 300 11.74 -9.72 -12.43
CA HIS A 300 11.49 -9.40 -11.02
C HIS A 300 11.78 -7.93 -10.67
N GLN A 301 12.07 -7.07 -11.63
CA GLN A 301 12.04 -5.63 -11.43
C GLN A 301 10.58 -5.16 -11.38
N ILE A 302 9.95 -5.32 -10.23
CA ILE A 302 8.59 -4.85 -9.97
C ILE A 302 8.60 -3.32 -9.97
N THR A 303 8.05 -2.74 -11.04
CA THR A 303 7.99 -1.29 -11.27
C THR A 303 6.71 -0.93 -12.02
N SER A 304 6.52 0.36 -12.36
CA SER A 304 5.42 0.78 -13.22
C SER A 304 5.48 0.08 -14.59
N PRO A 305 4.39 -0.54 -15.07
CA PRO A 305 4.32 -1.12 -16.41
C PRO A 305 4.62 -0.12 -17.53
N LEU A 306 4.40 1.18 -17.29
CA LEU A 306 4.71 2.24 -18.24
C LEU A 306 6.22 2.42 -18.52
N ALA A 307 7.08 1.88 -17.64
CA ALA A 307 8.52 1.85 -17.88
C ALA A 307 8.92 0.81 -18.95
N LYS A 308 8.05 -0.15 -19.25
CA LYS A 308 8.34 -1.30 -20.12
C LYS A 308 7.12 -1.67 -20.98
N ILE A 309 6.49 -0.66 -21.64
CA ILE A 309 5.24 -0.83 -22.41
C ILE A 309 5.36 -1.93 -23.46
N ASP A 310 6.52 -2.05 -24.10
CA ASP A 310 6.84 -3.08 -25.09
C ASP A 310 6.75 -4.51 -24.55
N LYS A 311 7.00 -4.71 -23.27
CA LYS A 311 6.98 -6.02 -22.60
C LYS A 311 5.73 -6.26 -21.78
N THR A 312 4.98 -5.21 -21.48
CA THR A 312 3.77 -5.25 -20.67
C THR A 312 2.52 -5.07 -21.53
N CYS A 313 2.16 -3.84 -21.89
CA CYS A 313 0.93 -3.53 -22.60
C CYS A 313 0.90 -4.15 -24.01
N GLN A 314 1.98 -4.04 -24.78
CA GLN A 314 2.05 -4.50 -26.18
C GLN A 314 2.11 -6.03 -26.34
N THR A 315 2.16 -6.79 -25.24
CA THR A 315 1.95 -8.25 -25.32
C THR A 315 0.51 -8.61 -25.67
N CYS A 316 -0.45 -7.71 -25.40
CA CYS A 316 -1.88 -7.88 -25.69
C CYS A 316 -2.44 -6.77 -26.57
N HIS A 317 -1.96 -5.53 -26.42
CA HIS A 317 -2.40 -4.34 -27.17
C HIS A 317 -1.52 -4.10 -28.39
N ARG A 318 -2.12 -3.63 -29.49
CA ARG A 318 -1.42 -3.43 -30.77
C ARG A 318 -1.11 -1.98 -31.08
N GLU A 319 -1.61 -1.07 -30.27
CA GLU A 319 -1.34 0.35 -30.38
C GLU A 319 0.14 0.61 -30.09
N ASP A 320 0.66 1.71 -30.62
CA ASP A 320 2.03 2.15 -30.31
C ASP A 320 2.17 2.56 -28.83
N ALA A 321 3.40 2.53 -28.33
CA ALA A 321 3.70 2.75 -26.92
C ALA A 321 3.27 4.14 -26.43
N GLU A 322 3.35 5.17 -27.27
CA GLU A 322 2.95 6.52 -26.88
C GLU A 322 1.42 6.64 -26.76
N THR A 323 0.67 6.08 -27.70
CA THR A 323 -0.78 6.01 -27.63
C THR A 323 -1.24 5.31 -26.34
N LEU A 324 -0.64 4.17 -26.01
CA LEU A 324 -0.95 3.45 -24.76
C LEU A 324 -0.62 4.27 -23.51
N ARG A 325 0.50 4.98 -23.51
CA ARG A 325 0.90 5.86 -22.42
C ARG A 325 -0.08 7.01 -22.23
N GLN A 326 -0.46 7.68 -23.28
CA GLN A 326 -1.40 8.79 -23.24
C GLN A 326 -2.80 8.32 -22.79
N ASN A 327 -3.25 7.15 -23.18
CA ASN A 327 -4.49 6.55 -22.69
C ASN A 327 -4.48 6.33 -21.17
N VAL A 328 -3.32 5.99 -20.57
CA VAL A 328 -3.17 5.89 -19.12
C VAL A 328 -3.21 7.27 -18.48
N TYR A 329 -2.44 8.23 -19.01
CA TYR A 329 -2.36 9.59 -18.47
C TYR A 329 -3.70 10.32 -18.50
N GLU A 330 -4.49 10.15 -19.54
CA GLU A 330 -5.86 10.73 -19.62
C GLU A 330 -6.74 10.26 -18.45
N ARG A 331 -6.73 8.96 -18.14
CA ARG A 331 -7.48 8.41 -17.00
C ARG A 331 -6.98 8.94 -15.66
N GLN A 332 -5.66 9.06 -15.53
CA GLN A 332 -5.02 9.61 -14.34
C GLN A 332 -5.35 11.11 -14.16
N ARG A 333 -5.35 11.90 -15.24
CA ARG A 333 -5.77 13.33 -15.21
C ARG A 333 -7.20 13.47 -14.74
N MET A 334 -8.14 12.71 -15.32
CA MET A 334 -9.55 12.74 -14.93
C MET A 334 -9.75 12.44 -13.44
N ALA A 335 -9.13 11.37 -12.94
CA ALA A 335 -9.23 11.01 -11.53
C ALA A 335 -8.59 12.07 -10.63
N ASN A 336 -7.43 12.60 -11.00
CA ASN A 336 -6.72 13.64 -10.25
C ASN A 336 -7.49 14.96 -10.19
N ASP A 337 -8.19 15.35 -11.25
CA ASP A 337 -9.01 16.57 -11.25
C ASP A 337 -10.17 16.48 -10.24
N VAL A 338 -10.85 15.35 -10.18
CA VAL A 338 -11.92 15.13 -9.19
C VAL A 338 -11.33 15.05 -7.78
N ARG A 339 -10.23 14.30 -7.59
CA ARG A 339 -9.52 14.19 -6.31
C ARG A 339 -9.12 15.56 -5.75
N ASN A 340 -8.54 16.43 -6.57
CA ASN A 340 -8.11 17.75 -6.15
C ASN A 340 -9.28 18.62 -5.66
N ARG A 341 -10.48 18.45 -6.23
CA ARG A 341 -11.70 19.12 -5.75
C ARG A 341 -12.15 18.54 -4.42
N VAL A 342 -12.16 17.21 -4.30
CA VAL A 342 -12.51 16.53 -3.03
C VAL A 342 -11.62 17.02 -1.89
N GLU A 343 -10.29 17.00 -2.09
CA GLU A 343 -9.34 17.42 -1.05
C GLU A 343 -9.62 18.82 -0.53
N LYS A 344 -9.90 19.76 -1.42
CA LYS A 344 -10.24 21.14 -1.04
C LYS A 344 -11.57 21.24 -0.28
N GLU A 345 -12.62 20.60 -0.79
CA GLU A 345 -13.95 20.71 -0.17
C GLU A 345 -14.00 19.95 1.16
N LEU A 346 -13.35 18.79 1.25
CA LEU A 346 -13.28 18.02 2.48
C LEU A 346 -12.41 18.72 3.55
N ALA A 347 -11.29 19.36 3.16
CA ALA A 347 -10.50 20.15 4.09
C ALA A 347 -11.31 21.33 4.65
N LYS A 348 -12.10 22.01 3.80
CA LYS A 348 -13.05 23.05 4.28
C LYS A 348 -14.06 22.48 5.27
N ALA A 349 -14.65 21.30 4.98
CA ALA A 349 -15.62 20.66 5.87
C ALA A 349 -15.02 20.40 7.27
N HIS A 350 -13.77 19.92 7.35
CA HIS A 350 -13.07 19.75 8.63
C HIS A 350 -12.84 21.08 9.37
N ILE A 351 -12.47 22.14 8.66
CA ILE A 351 -12.22 23.48 9.22
C ILE A 351 -13.54 24.11 9.69
N GLU A 352 -14.59 24.03 8.87
CA GLU A 352 -15.93 24.53 9.20
C GLU A 352 -16.53 23.79 10.40
N ALA A 353 -16.31 22.46 10.50
CA ALA A 353 -16.72 21.68 11.66
C ALA A 353 -16.03 22.16 12.93
N LYS A 354 -14.71 22.47 12.87
CA LYS A 354 -14.01 23.06 14.01
C LYS A 354 -14.65 24.39 14.42
N TYR A 355 -14.95 25.22 13.45
CA TYR A 355 -15.58 26.53 13.71
C TYR A 355 -16.96 26.38 14.36
N ALA A 356 -17.75 25.38 13.94
CA ALA A 356 -19.04 25.09 14.58
C ALA A 356 -18.86 24.65 16.05
N TRP A 357 -17.86 23.80 16.35
CA TRP A 357 -17.54 23.44 17.73
C TRP A 357 -17.13 24.64 18.57
N ASP A 358 -16.29 25.51 18.02
CA ASP A 358 -15.84 26.75 18.70
C ASP A 358 -17.00 27.72 18.92
N SER A 359 -18.05 27.64 18.09
CA SER A 359 -19.29 28.43 18.22
C SER A 359 -20.31 27.81 19.19
N GLY A 360 -19.98 26.70 19.84
CA GLY A 360 -20.85 26.09 20.87
C GLY A 360 -21.79 24.99 20.32
N ALA A 361 -21.57 24.47 19.11
CA ALA A 361 -22.37 23.40 18.59
C ALA A 361 -22.26 22.12 19.46
N THR A 362 -23.37 21.40 19.59
CA THR A 362 -23.45 20.13 20.35
C THR A 362 -23.19 18.93 19.47
N GLU A 363 -22.82 17.78 20.07
CA GLU A 363 -22.64 16.52 19.36
C GLU A 363 -23.90 16.09 18.59
N ALA A 364 -25.08 16.33 19.18
CA ALA A 364 -26.34 16.00 18.53
C ALA A 364 -26.59 16.81 17.27
N GLU A 365 -26.23 18.12 17.28
CA GLU A 365 -26.34 18.97 16.11
C GLU A 365 -25.35 18.62 15.01
N MET A 366 -24.16 18.19 15.37
CA MET A 366 -23.08 17.87 14.44
C MET A 366 -23.15 16.45 13.86
N LYS A 367 -23.99 15.58 14.39
CA LYS A 367 -24.03 14.15 14.05
C LYS A 367 -24.05 13.89 12.55
N ASP A 368 -24.97 14.52 11.82
CA ASP A 368 -25.14 14.29 10.38
C ASP A 368 -23.93 14.80 9.58
N ALA A 369 -23.40 15.97 9.99
CA ALA A 369 -22.20 16.53 9.37
C ALA A 369 -20.96 15.62 9.57
N LEU A 370 -20.76 15.10 10.77
CA LEU A 370 -19.63 14.20 11.08
C LEU A 370 -19.74 12.87 10.33
N GLN A 371 -20.97 12.35 10.17
CA GLN A 371 -21.20 11.14 9.38
C GLN A 371 -20.91 11.38 7.88
N ALA A 372 -21.31 12.53 7.35
CA ALA A 372 -21.00 12.89 5.97
C ALA A 372 -19.49 13.09 5.76
N ILE A 373 -18.78 13.71 6.70
CA ILE A 373 -17.31 13.82 6.68
C ILE A 373 -16.67 12.42 6.67
N ARG A 374 -17.11 11.49 7.56
CA ARG A 374 -16.61 10.12 7.60
C ARG A 374 -16.76 9.41 6.25
N LYS A 375 -17.95 9.49 5.64
CA LYS A 375 -18.25 8.88 4.34
C LYS A 375 -17.43 9.47 3.20
N SER A 376 -17.27 10.79 3.20
CA SER A 376 -16.45 11.50 2.22
C SER A 376 -14.99 11.08 2.33
N GLN A 377 -14.43 11.13 3.54
CA GLN A 377 -13.01 10.83 3.75
C GLN A 377 -12.67 9.37 3.49
N TRP A 378 -13.54 8.44 3.88
CA TRP A 378 -13.37 7.02 3.55
C TRP A 378 -13.23 6.79 2.03
N ARG A 379 -14.13 7.38 1.24
CA ARG A 379 -14.11 7.25 -0.24
C ARG A 379 -12.90 7.91 -0.87
N TRP A 380 -12.57 9.11 -0.41
CA TRP A 380 -11.37 9.80 -0.87
C TRP A 380 -10.11 8.97 -0.56
N ASP A 381 -9.98 8.51 0.67
CA ASP A 381 -8.80 7.79 1.13
C ASP A 381 -8.67 6.43 0.44
N PHE A 382 -9.78 5.72 0.22
CA PHE A 382 -9.81 4.47 -0.53
C PHE A 382 -9.30 4.64 -1.98
N ALA A 383 -9.67 5.71 -2.64
CA ALA A 383 -9.18 6.01 -3.99
C ALA A 383 -7.72 6.49 -4.01
N VAL A 384 -7.25 7.18 -2.96
CA VAL A 384 -5.91 7.81 -2.91
C VAL A 384 -4.85 6.87 -2.35
N ALA A 385 -5.21 5.98 -1.43
CA ALA A 385 -4.30 5.02 -0.83
C ALA A 385 -3.85 3.90 -1.80
N SER A 386 -4.57 3.69 -2.90
CA SER A 386 -4.16 2.82 -4.00
C SER A 386 -3.42 3.62 -5.08
N HIS A 387 -2.12 3.39 -5.22
CA HIS A 387 -1.29 4.15 -6.16
C HIS A 387 -1.61 3.88 -7.64
N GLY A 388 -2.12 2.69 -7.95
CA GLY A 388 -2.55 2.31 -9.30
C GLY A 388 -4.04 2.53 -9.60
N ALA A 389 -4.83 3.03 -8.66
CA ALA A 389 -6.28 3.08 -8.70
C ALA A 389 -6.85 3.67 -9.99
N SER A 390 -6.36 4.83 -10.41
CA SER A 390 -6.82 5.56 -11.59
C SER A 390 -6.58 4.83 -12.92
N PHE A 391 -5.75 3.79 -12.93
CA PHE A 391 -5.55 2.89 -14.06
C PHE A 391 -6.21 1.53 -13.84
N HIS A 392 -6.07 0.96 -12.63
CA HIS A 392 -6.63 -0.36 -12.31
C HIS A 392 -8.14 -0.40 -12.50
N ALA A 393 -8.87 0.62 -12.02
CA ALA A 393 -10.32 0.75 -12.12
C ALA A 393 -10.76 2.20 -12.31
N PRO A 394 -10.46 2.85 -13.45
CA PRO A 394 -10.66 4.30 -13.62
C PRO A 394 -12.12 4.74 -13.46
N GLN A 395 -13.07 3.94 -13.91
CA GLN A 395 -14.50 4.23 -13.78
C GLN A 395 -14.93 4.19 -12.31
N GLU A 396 -14.52 3.15 -11.59
CA GLU A 396 -14.84 2.97 -10.17
C GLU A 396 -14.21 4.07 -9.32
N VAL A 397 -12.94 4.40 -9.57
CA VAL A 397 -12.25 5.50 -8.87
C VAL A 397 -12.96 6.84 -9.08
N THR A 398 -13.39 7.13 -10.31
CA THR A 398 -14.13 8.36 -10.62
C THR A 398 -15.49 8.37 -9.91
N ARG A 399 -16.19 7.23 -9.84
CA ARG A 399 -17.46 7.08 -9.12
C ARG A 399 -17.26 7.33 -7.61
N ILE A 400 -16.27 6.69 -7.02
CA ILE A 400 -15.93 6.80 -5.58
C ILE A 400 -15.58 8.25 -5.23
N LEU A 401 -14.72 8.90 -6.02
CA LEU A 401 -14.35 10.30 -5.81
C LEU A 401 -15.54 11.26 -6.02
N GLY A 402 -16.41 10.97 -6.99
CA GLY A 402 -17.66 11.74 -7.18
C GLY A 402 -18.58 11.65 -5.97
N GLN A 403 -18.75 10.47 -5.39
CA GLN A 403 -19.52 10.29 -4.14
C GLN A 403 -18.85 11.01 -2.97
N SER A 404 -17.51 10.93 -2.88
CA SER A 404 -16.76 11.65 -1.84
C SER A 404 -17.00 13.15 -1.90
N LEU A 405 -16.99 13.73 -3.10
CA LEU A 405 -17.30 15.17 -3.29
C LEU A 405 -18.71 15.50 -2.81
N GLY A 406 -19.71 14.72 -3.22
CA GLY A 406 -21.10 14.90 -2.78
C GLY A 406 -21.24 14.87 -1.25
N TYR A 407 -20.61 13.90 -0.58
CA TYR A 407 -20.63 13.85 0.89
C TYR A 407 -19.88 15.00 1.55
N ALA A 408 -18.79 15.51 0.95
CA ALA A 408 -18.12 16.72 1.46
C ALA A 408 -19.04 17.95 1.39
N GLU A 409 -19.76 18.11 0.29
CA GLU A 409 -20.75 19.20 0.11
C GLU A 409 -21.94 19.06 1.06
N GLU A 410 -22.46 17.85 1.26
CA GLU A 410 -23.51 17.55 2.27
C GLU A 410 -23.04 17.90 3.67
N ALA A 411 -21.80 17.55 4.03
CA ALA A 411 -21.21 17.89 5.33
C ALA A 411 -21.17 19.41 5.54
N ARG A 412 -20.66 20.16 4.56
CA ARG A 412 -20.56 21.60 4.60
C ARG A 412 -21.95 22.27 4.72
N LEU A 413 -22.93 21.80 3.97
CA LEU A 413 -24.30 22.27 4.05
C LEU A 413 -24.92 22.02 5.45
N ALA A 414 -24.66 20.81 6.02
CA ALA A 414 -25.12 20.48 7.37
C ALA A 414 -24.47 21.40 8.42
N ILE A 415 -23.16 21.65 8.31
CA ILE A 415 -22.42 22.56 9.20
C ILE A 415 -22.94 23.99 9.09
N ALA A 416 -23.18 24.49 7.88
CA ALA A 416 -23.73 25.82 7.67
C ALA A 416 -25.10 26.03 8.36
N LYS A 417 -25.97 25.00 8.33
CA LYS A 417 -27.24 24.99 9.05
C LYS A 417 -27.06 25.02 10.58
N VAL A 418 -26.04 24.32 11.10
CA VAL A 418 -25.69 24.37 12.52
C VAL A 418 -25.21 25.77 12.88
N LEU A 419 -24.27 26.33 12.12
CA LEU A 419 -23.73 27.66 12.34
C LEU A 419 -24.83 28.74 12.31
N ALA A 420 -25.78 28.64 11.38
CA ALA A 420 -26.93 29.60 11.33
C ALA A 420 -27.78 29.56 12.60
N ARG A 421 -27.98 28.35 13.19
CA ARG A 421 -28.69 28.23 14.50
C ARG A 421 -27.93 28.89 15.65
N HIS A 422 -26.60 28.95 15.54
CA HIS A 422 -25.73 29.65 16.50
C HIS A 422 -25.47 31.10 16.13
N GLY A 423 -26.29 31.68 15.22
CA GLY A 423 -26.24 33.09 14.86
C GLY A 423 -25.14 33.50 13.89
N PHE A 424 -24.47 32.53 13.24
CA PHE A 424 -23.44 32.80 12.24
C PHE A 424 -24.01 32.60 10.83
N SER A 425 -23.90 33.61 9.96
CA SER A 425 -24.46 33.61 8.60
C SER A 425 -23.45 33.99 7.52
N GLY A 426 -22.18 34.14 7.88
CA GLY A 426 -21.10 34.49 6.95
C GLY A 426 -20.29 33.27 6.48
N ASP A 427 -19.24 33.55 5.71
CA ASP A 427 -18.25 32.55 5.35
C ASP A 427 -17.30 32.28 6.53
N VAL A 428 -17.04 31.00 6.81
CA VAL A 428 -16.08 30.62 7.84
C VAL A 428 -14.67 31.05 7.42
N PRO A 429 -13.94 31.81 8.27
CA PRO A 429 -12.56 32.18 7.96
C PRO A 429 -11.67 30.95 7.75
N MET A 430 -11.07 30.83 6.56
CA MET A 430 -10.18 29.71 6.23
C MET A 430 -8.74 30.03 6.64
N PRO A 431 -8.07 29.16 7.37
CA PRO A 431 -6.65 29.31 7.67
C PRO A 431 -5.82 29.19 6.40
N ASP A 432 -4.65 29.80 6.40
CA ASP A 432 -3.68 29.59 5.32
C ASP A 432 -2.99 28.22 5.48
N ILE A 433 -3.39 27.27 4.64
CA ILE A 433 -2.84 25.91 4.55
C ILE A 433 -2.13 25.67 3.20
N SER A 434 -1.68 26.74 2.54
CA SER A 434 -1.12 26.67 1.18
C SER A 434 0.22 25.94 1.08
N THR A 435 0.87 25.63 2.19
CA THR A 435 2.07 24.78 2.26
C THR A 435 1.95 23.77 3.37
N LYS A 436 2.72 22.70 3.29
CA LYS A 436 2.82 21.65 4.32
C LYS A 436 3.09 22.25 5.71
N GLU A 437 4.04 23.18 5.80
CA GLU A 437 4.46 23.81 7.05
C GLU A 437 3.34 24.66 7.68
N LYS A 438 2.59 25.41 6.86
CA LYS A 438 1.44 26.17 7.30
C LYS A 438 0.31 25.26 7.77
N ALA A 439 0.04 24.20 7.02
CA ALA A 439 -0.93 23.18 7.41
C ALA A 439 -0.52 22.47 8.70
N TRP A 440 0.76 22.12 8.87
CA TRP A 440 1.30 21.60 10.13
C TRP A 440 1.09 22.57 11.31
N ALA A 441 1.40 23.84 11.11
CA ALA A 441 1.18 24.86 12.15
C ALA A 441 -0.30 24.93 12.54
N TYR A 442 -1.22 24.89 11.56
CA TYR A 442 -2.66 24.91 11.82
C TYR A 442 -3.12 23.72 12.66
N ILE A 443 -2.65 22.51 12.35
CA ILE A 443 -3.01 21.30 13.12
C ILE A 443 -2.15 21.08 14.37
N GLY A 444 -1.18 21.96 14.66
CA GLY A 444 -0.30 21.90 15.83
C GLY A 444 0.72 20.77 15.77
N VAL A 445 1.38 20.59 14.62
CA VAL A 445 2.53 19.67 14.40
C VAL A 445 3.82 20.49 14.36
N ASP A 446 4.77 20.16 15.24
CA ASP A 446 6.12 20.71 15.21
C ASP A 446 7.01 19.93 14.26
N GLY A 447 6.95 20.29 12.97
CA GLY A 447 7.70 19.61 11.93
C GLY A 447 9.22 19.72 12.10
N LYS A 448 9.73 20.83 12.66
CA LYS A 448 11.19 21.01 12.89
C LYS A 448 11.69 20.03 13.95
N LYS A 449 10.95 19.89 15.04
CA LYS A 449 11.27 18.91 16.08
C LYS A 449 11.22 17.49 15.54
N LEU A 450 10.17 17.12 14.79
CA LEU A 450 10.05 15.79 14.21
C LEU A 450 11.23 15.45 13.27
N GLN A 451 11.65 16.39 12.44
CA GLN A 451 12.79 16.23 11.53
C GLN A 451 14.11 16.10 12.26
N ALA A 452 14.33 16.92 13.29
CA ALA A 452 15.55 16.85 14.12
C ALA A 452 15.63 15.51 14.89
N ASP A 453 14.53 15.09 15.52
CA ASP A 453 14.48 13.81 16.25
C ASP A 453 14.70 12.63 15.29
N LYS A 454 14.14 12.67 14.07
CA LYS A 454 14.33 11.63 13.06
C LYS A 454 15.78 11.58 12.57
N ALA A 455 16.42 12.72 12.33
CA ALA A 455 17.83 12.76 11.94
C ALA A 455 18.73 12.13 13.01
N GLU A 456 18.47 12.43 14.29
CA GLU A 456 19.20 11.82 15.40
C GLU A 456 18.92 10.31 15.52
N PHE A 457 17.69 9.87 15.31
CA PHE A 457 17.32 8.45 15.28
C PHE A 457 18.10 7.69 14.20
N MET A 458 18.13 8.22 12.98
CA MET A 458 18.88 7.62 11.86
C MET A 458 20.37 7.55 12.13
N LYS A 459 20.93 8.52 12.86
CA LYS A 459 22.34 8.59 13.19
C LYS A 459 22.74 7.68 14.36
N THR A 460 21.89 7.50 15.36
CA THR A 460 22.27 6.88 16.64
C THR A 460 21.59 5.55 16.94
N VAL A 461 20.37 5.32 16.44
CA VAL A 461 19.60 4.11 16.74
C VAL A 461 19.70 3.10 15.59
N VAL A 462 19.42 3.50 14.36
CA VAL A 462 19.41 2.60 13.20
C VAL A 462 20.75 1.88 12.98
N PRO A 463 21.93 2.52 13.12
CA PRO A 463 23.20 1.81 12.98
C PRO A 463 23.41 0.69 14.02
N LYS A 464 22.86 0.85 15.23
CA LYS A 464 22.90 -0.19 16.26
C LYS A 464 22.02 -1.39 15.89
N TRP A 465 20.87 -1.15 15.25
CA TRP A 465 20.02 -2.22 14.73
C TRP A 465 20.75 -3.04 13.67
N VAL A 466 21.38 -2.37 12.71
CA VAL A 466 22.16 -3.02 11.65
C VAL A 466 23.33 -3.82 12.24
N GLN A 467 24.06 -3.22 13.18
CA GLN A 467 25.17 -3.90 13.85
C GLN A 467 24.70 -5.16 14.60
N SER A 468 23.58 -5.05 15.32
CA SER A 468 22.98 -6.19 16.03
C SER A 468 22.58 -7.31 15.06
N ALA A 469 21.95 -6.98 13.93
CA ALA A 469 21.56 -7.95 12.92
C ALA A 469 22.75 -8.67 12.29
N LYS A 470 23.82 -7.94 11.96
CA LYS A 470 25.08 -8.52 11.46
C LYS A 470 25.70 -9.48 12.48
N ALA A 471 25.80 -9.07 13.74
CA ALA A 471 26.34 -9.91 14.82
C ALA A 471 25.54 -11.21 15.02
N GLN A 472 24.26 -11.22 14.68
CA GLN A 472 23.38 -12.38 14.77
C GLN A 472 23.29 -13.19 13.45
N GLY A 473 24.05 -12.82 12.42
CA GLY A 473 24.02 -13.50 11.10
C GLY A 473 22.71 -13.36 10.33
N LYS A 474 21.88 -12.35 10.65
CA LYS A 474 20.60 -12.11 9.99
C LYS A 474 20.75 -11.33 8.69
N LEU A 475 21.81 -10.57 8.54
CA LEU A 475 22.17 -9.80 7.36
C LEU A 475 23.45 -10.36 6.77
N ILE A 476 23.39 -10.75 5.49
CA ILE A 476 24.56 -11.20 4.72
C ILE A 476 25.10 -10.02 3.92
N GLU A 477 26.39 -9.76 4.03
CA GLU A 477 27.11 -8.86 3.13
C GLU A 477 27.73 -9.71 2.01
N LEU A 478 27.40 -9.41 0.74
CA LEU A 478 28.06 -9.99 -0.43
C LEU A 478 29.32 -9.22 -0.78
#